data_7817ed392cb5d1bbfa163f43b616e89e
#
_entry.id   7817ed392cb5d1bbfa163f43b616e89e
#
_cell.length_a   1.000
_cell.length_b   1.000
_cell.length_c   1.000
_cell.angle_alpha   90.00
_cell.angle_beta   90.00
_cell.angle_gamma   90.00
#
_symmetry.space_group_name_H-M   'P 1'
#
loop_
_entity.id
_entity.type
_entity.pdbx_description
1 polymer ?
#
loop_
_entity_poly.entity_id
_entity_poly.type
_entity_poly.pdbx_seq_one_letter_code
_entity_poly.pdbx_strand_id
1 'polypeptide(L)'
;MSFEDLKEQVLEWADDKDLLHEENAEKQFMKFIEEVFEFKFEMENSKNYKDICEHLKIPGTFAKNKNKRDMMLEMGDIFVTLIILCEQLELDPTVCLSVAYEKISKRRGKTINGQFYKAEDLNE
;
A
#
# COMPACT_ATOMS: atom_id res chain seq x y z
N MET A 1 -18.26 6.59 -3.86
CA MET A 1 -17.18 6.78 -4.85
C MET A 1 -16.39 5.48 -4.99
N SER A 2 -16.22 4.98 -6.20
CA SER A 2 -15.48 3.74 -6.46
C SER A 2 -13.96 3.99 -6.46
N PHE A 3 -13.19 2.91 -6.39
CA PHE A 3 -11.74 3.01 -6.55
C PHE A 3 -11.36 3.60 -7.92
N GLU A 4 -12.10 3.23 -8.96
CA GLU A 4 -11.86 3.74 -10.31
C GLU A 4 -12.11 5.25 -10.38
N ASP A 5 -13.17 5.75 -9.75
CA ASP A 5 -13.45 7.19 -9.69
C ASP A 5 -12.33 7.94 -8.97
N LEU A 6 -11.88 7.42 -7.85
CA LEU A 6 -10.80 8.03 -7.07
C LEU A 6 -9.47 7.99 -7.83
N LYS A 7 -9.20 6.90 -8.54
CA LYS A 7 -8.01 6.80 -9.40
C LYS A 7 -8.00 7.90 -10.45
N GLU A 8 -9.13 8.12 -11.11
CA GLU A 8 -9.25 9.18 -12.12
C GLU A 8 -9.05 10.57 -11.51
N GLN A 9 -9.58 10.81 -10.31
CA GLN A 9 -9.36 12.08 -9.61
C GLN A 9 -7.89 12.30 -9.25
N VAL A 10 -7.19 11.25 -8.82
CA VAL A 10 -5.75 11.31 -8.56
C VAL A 10 -4.99 11.68 -9.84
N LEU A 11 -5.36 11.06 -10.96
CA LEU A 11 -4.71 11.33 -12.24
C LEU A 11 -4.98 12.75 -12.75
N GLU A 12 -6.19 13.27 -12.56
CA GLU A 12 -6.51 14.66 -12.87
C GLU A 12 -5.66 15.63 -12.04
N TRP A 13 -5.57 15.35 -10.74
CA TRP A 13 -4.73 16.15 -9.84
C TRP A 13 -3.26 16.11 -10.28
N ALA A 14 -2.75 14.92 -10.60
CA ALA A 14 -1.37 14.75 -11.02
C ALA A 14 -1.08 15.45 -12.36
N ASP A 15 -2.04 15.42 -13.27
CA ASP A 15 -1.94 16.12 -14.55
C ASP A 15 -1.89 17.64 -14.35
N ASP A 16 -2.76 18.17 -13.49
CA ASP A 16 -2.75 19.59 -13.12
C ASP A 16 -1.41 20.02 -12.49
N LYS A 17 -0.75 19.11 -11.80
CA LYS A 17 0.57 19.36 -11.18
C LYS A 17 1.74 19.05 -12.11
N ASP A 18 1.47 18.70 -13.35
CA ASP A 18 2.48 18.38 -14.38
C ASP A 18 3.40 17.23 -13.98
N LEU A 19 2.82 16.19 -13.34
CA LEU A 19 3.57 15.04 -12.87
C LEU A 19 3.61 13.86 -13.84
N LEU A 20 2.68 13.79 -14.80
CA LEU A 20 2.46 12.61 -15.64
C LEU A 20 3.41 12.54 -16.84
N HIS A 21 4.72 12.51 -16.56
CA HIS A 21 5.77 12.39 -17.57
C HIS A 21 6.64 11.17 -17.26
N GLU A 22 6.92 10.37 -18.27
CA GLU A 22 7.73 9.15 -18.12
C GLU A 22 9.12 9.45 -17.51
N GLU A 23 9.72 10.57 -17.86
CA GLU A 23 11.03 10.99 -17.34
C GLU A 23 11.05 11.19 -15.82
N ASN A 24 9.89 11.33 -15.19
CA ASN A 24 9.75 11.49 -13.74
C ASN A 24 9.55 10.16 -13.01
N ALA A 25 9.46 9.04 -13.72
CA ALA A 25 9.11 7.76 -13.12
C ALA A 25 10.08 7.30 -12.04
N GLU A 26 11.38 7.54 -12.22
CA GLU A 26 12.38 7.16 -11.22
C GLU A 26 12.20 7.94 -9.92
N LYS A 27 11.96 9.24 -10.02
CA LYS A 27 11.67 10.07 -8.83
C LYS A 27 10.37 9.64 -8.16
N GLN A 28 9.37 9.30 -8.95
CA GLN A 28 8.09 8.83 -8.44
C GLN A 28 8.24 7.47 -7.75
N PHE A 29 9.08 6.60 -8.28
CA PHE A 29 9.41 5.33 -7.62
C PHE A 29 10.02 5.56 -6.25
N MET A 30 10.96 6.50 -6.14
CA MET A 30 11.57 6.84 -4.85
C MET A 30 10.54 7.41 -3.87
N LYS A 31 9.58 8.20 -4.37
CA LYS A 31 8.48 8.71 -3.56
C LYS A 31 7.60 7.56 -3.04
N PHE A 32 7.30 6.60 -3.90
CA PHE A 32 6.57 5.40 -3.51
C PHE A 32 7.27 4.66 -2.36
N ILE A 33 8.58 4.45 -2.48
CA ILE A 33 9.38 3.78 -1.43
C ILE A 33 9.32 4.58 -0.12
N GLU A 34 9.44 5.90 -0.19
CA GLU A 34 9.34 6.79 0.97
C GLU A 34 8.00 6.59 1.69
N GLU A 35 6.89 6.57 0.95
CA GLU A 35 5.56 6.38 1.53
C GLU A 35 5.39 4.99 2.15
N VAL A 36 6.00 3.96 1.57
CA VAL A 36 6.01 2.61 2.14
C VAL A 36 6.68 2.62 3.52
N PHE A 37 7.81 3.29 3.65
CA PHE A 37 8.51 3.42 4.94
C PHE A 37 7.71 4.23 5.95
N GLU A 38 7.05 5.31 5.53
CA GLU A 38 6.19 6.09 6.42
C GLU A 38 5.03 5.25 6.96
N PHE A 39 4.44 4.40 6.12
CA PHE A 39 3.42 3.46 6.57
C PHE A 39 3.98 2.47 7.58
N LYS A 40 5.18 1.97 7.37
CA LYS A 40 5.85 1.07 8.30
C LYS A 40 6.01 1.71 9.69
N PHE A 41 6.37 2.99 9.74
CA PHE A 41 6.44 3.75 10.99
C PHE A 41 5.09 3.79 11.70
N GLU A 42 4.01 4.04 10.96
CA GLU A 42 2.68 4.07 11.56
C GLU A 42 2.25 2.71 12.10
N MET A 43 2.62 1.63 11.43
CA MET A 43 2.38 0.28 11.95
C MET A 43 3.08 0.05 13.30
N GLU A 44 4.33 0.48 13.41
CA GLU A 44 5.11 0.36 14.64
C GLU A 44 4.55 1.24 15.75
N ASN A 45 4.13 2.45 15.44
CA ASN A 45 3.47 3.35 16.38
C ASN A 45 2.18 2.74 16.91
N SER A 46 1.39 2.09 16.06
CA SER A 46 0.17 1.38 16.45
C SER A 46 0.45 0.36 17.55
N LYS A 47 1.47 -0.45 17.35
CA LYS A 47 1.89 -1.47 18.31
C LYS A 47 2.33 -0.83 19.62
N ASN A 48 3.13 0.22 19.54
CA ASN A 48 3.63 0.94 20.73
C ASN A 48 2.49 1.57 21.52
N TYR A 49 1.52 2.19 20.88
CA TYR A 49 0.35 2.77 21.54
C TYR A 49 -0.45 1.71 22.29
N LYS A 50 -0.65 0.54 21.67
CA LYS A 50 -1.35 -0.57 22.28
C LYS A 50 -0.62 -1.04 23.54
N ASP A 51 0.68 -1.22 23.47
CA ASP A 51 1.52 -1.66 24.58
C ASP A 51 1.50 -0.63 25.73
N ILE A 52 1.58 0.66 25.43
CA ILE A 52 1.51 1.74 26.41
C ILE A 52 0.15 1.75 27.10
N CYS A 53 -0.95 1.62 26.37
CA CYS A 53 -2.29 1.59 26.93
C CYS A 53 -2.47 0.40 27.88
N GLU A 54 -1.98 -0.77 27.50
CA GLU A 54 -2.02 -1.97 28.35
C GLU A 54 -1.23 -1.75 29.64
N HIS A 55 -0.02 -1.19 29.54
CA HIS A 55 0.83 -0.93 30.70
C HIS A 55 0.22 0.08 31.66
N LEU A 56 -0.37 1.14 31.16
CA LEU A 56 -0.97 2.21 31.97
C LEU A 56 -2.44 1.91 32.35
N LYS A 57 -3.01 0.81 31.90
CA LYS A 57 -4.41 0.43 32.14
C LYS A 57 -5.40 1.51 31.69
N ILE A 58 -5.11 2.15 30.55
CA ILE A 58 -5.94 3.18 29.94
C ILE A 58 -6.78 2.53 28.83
N PRO A 59 -8.07 2.96 28.65
CA PRO A 59 -8.86 2.49 27.52
C PRO A 59 -8.16 2.86 26.20
N GLY A 60 -7.82 1.84 25.39
CA GLY A 60 -7.09 2.04 24.13
C GLY A 60 -7.95 2.53 22.97
N THR A 61 -9.26 2.72 23.15
CA THR A 61 -10.21 3.01 22.07
C THR A 61 -9.90 4.32 21.35
N PHE A 62 -9.57 5.38 22.09
CA PHE A 62 -9.29 6.70 21.52
C PHE A 62 -7.98 6.69 20.70
N ALA A 63 -6.92 6.15 21.27
CA ALA A 63 -5.63 6.03 20.61
C ALA A 63 -5.71 5.13 19.37
N LYS A 64 -6.49 4.03 19.47
CA LYS A 64 -6.71 3.10 18.36
C LYS A 64 -7.37 3.77 17.17
N ASN A 65 -8.40 4.61 17.40
CA ASN A 65 -9.10 5.31 16.32
C ASN A 65 -8.22 6.34 15.63
N LYS A 66 -7.47 7.13 16.39
CA LYS A 66 -6.53 8.10 15.83
C LYS A 66 -5.47 7.40 14.98
N ASN A 67 -4.89 6.34 15.50
CA ASN A 67 -3.84 5.61 14.83
C ASN A 67 -4.35 4.93 13.55
N LYS A 68 -5.58 4.40 13.58
CA LYS A 68 -6.19 3.81 12.39
C LYS A 68 -6.36 4.86 11.29
N ARG A 69 -6.75 6.08 11.63
CA ARG A 69 -6.87 7.17 10.67
C ARG A 69 -5.51 7.52 10.05
N ASP A 70 -4.46 7.62 10.88
CA ASP A 70 -3.12 7.90 10.41
C ASP A 70 -2.62 6.79 9.48
N MET A 71 -2.88 5.54 9.79
CA MET A 71 -2.57 4.41 8.92
C MET A 71 -3.32 4.47 7.60
N MET A 72 -4.60 4.86 7.63
CA MET A 72 -5.39 5.03 6.41
C MET A 72 -4.82 6.10 5.49
N LEU A 73 -4.39 7.24 6.07
CA LEU A 73 -3.77 8.32 5.30
C LEU A 73 -2.47 7.86 4.65
N GLU A 74 -1.60 7.19 5.40
CA GLU A 74 -0.32 6.70 4.89
C GLU A 74 -0.52 5.61 3.82
N MET A 75 -1.46 4.71 4.02
CA MET A 75 -1.79 3.71 2.99
C MET A 75 -2.37 4.38 1.75
N GLY A 76 -3.20 5.39 1.92
CA GLY A 76 -3.73 6.19 0.81
C GLY A 76 -2.62 6.84 0.01
N ASP A 77 -1.60 7.38 0.69
CA ASP A 77 -0.44 7.98 0.04
C ASP A 77 0.35 6.96 -0.80
N ILE A 78 0.45 5.72 -0.32
CA ILE A 78 1.05 4.63 -1.11
C ILE A 78 0.26 4.42 -2.40
N PHE A 79 -1.08 4.35 -2.33
CA PHE A 79 -1.92 4.19 -3.52
C PHE A 79 -1.77 5.36 -4.48
N VAL A 80 -1.71 6.59 -3.98
CA VAL A 80 -1.52 7.79 -4.82
C VAL A 80 -0.22 7.69 -5.60
N THR A 81 0.90 7.41 -4.90
CA THR A 81 2.21 7.32 -5.56
C THR A 81 2.26 6.18 -6.56
N LEU A 82 1.63 5.04 -6.25
CA LEU A 82 1.58 3.89 -7.14
C LEU A 82 0.77 4.17 -8.41
N ILE A 83 -0.40 4.80 -8.26
CA ILE A 83 -1.25 5.17 -9.40
C ILE A 83 -0.51 6.11 -10.35
N ILE A 84 0.17 7.13 -9.81
CA ILE A 84 0.94 8.08 -10.61
C ILE A 84 2.09 7.37 -11.34
N LEU A 85 2.82 6.51 -10.63
CA LEU A 85 3.92 5.74 -11.22
C LEU A 85 3.44 4.86 -12.38
N CYS A 86 2.32 4.17 -12.19
CA CYS A 86 1.72 3.35 -13.23
C CYS A 86 1.42 4.17 -14.49
N GLU A 87 0.79 5.34 -14.33
CA GLU A 87 0.47 6.21 -15.46
C GLU A 87 1.72 6.69 -16.19
N GLN A 88 2.76 7.07 -15.45
CA GLN A 88 4.03 7.50 -16.04
C GLN A 88 4.66 6.38 -16.88
N LEU A 89 4.46 5.13 -16.49
CA LEU A 89 5.02 3.96 -17.18
C LEU A 89 4.04 3.33 -18.19
N GLU A 90 2.91 3.99 -18.43
CA GLU A 90 1.85 3.49 -19.33
C GLU A 90 1.30 2.12 -18.91
N LEU A 91 1.20 1.90 -17.60
CA LEU A 91 0.62 0.70 -17.01
C LEU A 91 -0.74 1.02 -16.40
N ASP A 92 -1.73 0.18 -16.69
CA ASP A 92 -3.03 0.27 -16.04
C ASP A 92 -3.01 -0.58 -14.75
N PRO A 93 -3.23 0.02 -13.57
CA PRO A 93 -3.20 -0.73 -12.32
C PRO A 93 -4.18 -1.90 -12.28
N THR A 94 -5.36 -1.74 -12.85
CA THR A 94 -6.37 -2.80 -12.90
C THR A 94 -5.89 -3.98 -13.74
N VAL A 95 -5.30 -3.71 -14.88
CA VAL A 95 -4.74 -4.75 -15.76
C VAL A 95 -3.56 -5.43 -15.07
N CYS A 96 -2.68 -4.67 -14.42
CA CYS A 96 -1.55 -5.22 -13.66
C CYS A 96 -2.05 -6.20 -12.58
N LEU A 97 -3.07 -5.80 -11.83
CA LEU A 97 -3.65 -6.64 -10.79
C LEU A 97 -4.30 -7.89 -11.38
N SER A 98 -5.01 -7.75 -12.51
CA SER A 98 -5.66 -8.87 -13.20
C SER A 98 -4.65 -9.92 -13.65
N VAL A 99 -3.55 -9.48 -14.26
CA VAL A 99 -2.47 -10.38 -14.70
C VAL A 99 -1.85 -11.10 -13.51
N ALA A 100 -1.58 -10.36 -12.42
CA ALA A 100 -1.02 -10.96 -11.21
C ALA A 100 -1.99 -11.96 -10.56
N TYR A 101 -3.26 -11.62 -10.49
CA TYR A 101 -4.29 -12.52 -9.94
C TYR A 101 -4.43 -13.80 -10.73
N GLU A 102 -4.41 -13.73 -12.06
CA GLU A 102 -4.44 -14.92 -12.91
C GLU A 102 -3.30 -15.88 -12.56
N LYS A 103 -2.12 -15.33 -12.32
CA LYS A 103 -0.95 -16.13 -11.91
C LYS A 103 -1.11 -16.74 -10.51
N ILE A 104 -1.46 -15.92 -9.51
CA ILE A 104 -1.54 -16.39 -8.12
C ILE A 104 -2.70 -17.33 -7.86
N SER A 105 -3.82 -17.17 -8.58
CA SER A 105 -5.01 -18.02 -8.43
C SER A 105 -4.73 -19.50 -8.79
N LYS A 106 -3.72 -19.74 -9.58
CA LYS A 106 -3.31 -21.08 -10.01
C LYS A 106 -2.16 -21.64 -9.17
N ARG A 107 -1.61 -20.87 -8.24
CA ARG A 107 -0.50 -21.33 -7.41
C ARG A 107 -0.96 -22.39 -6.42
N ARG A 108 -0.09 -23.39 -6.24
CA ARG A 108 -0.25 -24.43 -5.23
C ARG A 108 0.82 -24.20 -4.17
N GLY A 109 0.47 -24.45 -2.91
CA GLY A 109 1.40 -24.25 -1.83
C GLY A 109 0.72 -24.31 -0.48
N LYS A 110 1.43 -23.86 0.55
CA LYS A 110 0.97 -23.86 1.94
C LYS A 110 1.31 -22.55 2.63
N THR A 111 0.47 -22.17 3.56
CA THR A 111 0.76 -21.06 4.48
C THR A 111 1.42 -21.65 5.74
N ILE A 112 2.62 -21.18 6.03
CA ILE A 112 3.39 -21.61 7.21
C ILE A 112 3.79 -20.36 7.99
N ASN A 113 3.39 -20.29 9.25
CA ASN A 113 3.66 -19.13 10.12
C ASN A 113 3.22 -17.81 9.50
N GLY A 114 2.05 -17.78 8.86
CA GLY A 114 1.46 -16.57 8.29
C GLY A 114 2.03 -16.15 6.94
N GLN A 115 2.90 -16.95 6.34
CA GLN A 115 3.49 -16.67 5.02
C GLN A 115 3.19 -17.82 4.05
N PHE A 116 2.81 -17.47 2.82
CA PHE A 116 2.55 -18.45 1.76
C PHE A 116 3.87 -18.87 1.10
N TYR A 117 4.04 -20.18 0.95
CA TYR A 117 5.16 -20.78 0.23
C TYR A 117 4.65 -21.59 -0.93
N LYS A 118 5.24 -21.40 -2.12
CA LYS A 118 4.90 -22.18 -3.31
C LYS A 118 5.26 -23.64 -3.11
N ALA A 119 4.44 -24.54 -3.69
CA ALA A 119 4.70 -25.99 -3.59
C ALA A 119 6.08 -26.37 -4.10
N GLU A 120 6.54 -25.74 -5.18
CA GLU A 120 7.88 -25.98 -5.74
C GLU A 120 9.02 -25.62 -4.78
N ASP A 121 8.82 -24.64 -3.91
CA ASP A 121 9.82 -24.24 -2.90
C ASP A 121 9.80 -25.15 -1.67
N LEU A 122 8.76 -25.98 -1.52
CA LEU A 122 8.60 -26.94 -0.41
C LEU A 122 9.03 -28.35 -0.76
N ASN A 123 9.31 -28.66 -2.02
CA ASN A 123 9.67 -29.97 -2.52
C ASN A 123 11.19 -30.13 -2.68
N GLU A 124 11.89 -29.86 -1.65
CA GLU A 124 13.33 -30.09 -1.62
C GLU A 124 13.71 -31.53 -1.34
#